data_932570e98b8702a22f910c9ad1b4685e
#
_entry.id   932570e98b8702a22f910c9ad1b4685e
#
_cell.length_a   1.000
_cell.length_b   1.000
_cell.length_c   1.000
_cell.angle_alpha   90.00
_cell.angle_beta   90.00
_cell.angle_gamma   90.00
#
_symmetry.space_group_name_H-M   'P 1'
#
loop_
_entity.id
_entity.type
_entity.pdbx_description
1 polymer ?
#
loop_
_entity_poly.entity_id
_entity_poly.type
_entity_poly.pdbx_seq_one_letter_code
_entity_poly.pdbx_strand_id
1 'polypeptide(L)'
;MIYNIVIYFVLLGIAIASLFNEKVRKMWRGEREAFKILKQKVDPNAKYIWFHAASLGEFEQGRPLMEQIRKEYPQYKILLTFYSPSGYEVRKNYEGADIICYMPVDTRLNAIRFLRLVRPVMAFFIKYEFWSNFLHILKHRNIPTYSVSSIFREDQVFFKWYGRSYANVLKCFTRFFVQNEESKRLLESIGIKDVDVVGDTRFDRVLQIKEAAKHLPICEAFRSGVAGSDSAASSEKASHLDYKVFVAGSSWPPDEEIFIRFFNEHKDWRLLIAPHVIAEEHLKLILSLLKDKKVVRYTKTTPEEAAKADVLIIDCFGLLSSMYNYGDVAYVGGGFGVGIHNTLEAAVWNMPVIFGPNNKKFQEAQGLLKSGGGFEINDYEDFEGLMSKLMNDEAYLKQSGDEVGAFVASLSGATDKVLAKVTL
;
A
#
# COMPACT_ATOMS: atom_id res chain seq x y z
N MET A 1 1.59 14.49 -32.47
CA MET A 1 2.21 15.84 -32.52
C MET A 1 1.84 16.67 -31.29
N ILE A 2 0.57 16.86 -30.98
CA ILE A 2 0.10 17.68 -29.83
C ILE A 2 0.69 17.22 -28.50
N TYR A 3 0.69 15.94 -28.21
CA TYR A 3 1.28 15.38 -26.99
C TYR A 3 2.73 15.83 -26.75
N ASN A 4 3.57 15.78 -27.78
CA ASN A 4 4.97 16.18 -27.66
C ASN A 4 5.14 17.68 -27.39
N ILE A 5 4.28 18.51 -27.96
CA ILE A 5 4.27 19.96 -27.67
C ILE A 5 3.92 20.18 -26.19
N VAL A 6 2.88 19.50 -25.69
CA VAL A 6 2.47 19.59 -24.28
C VAL A 6 3.61 19.11 -23.35
N ILE A 7 4.30 18.01 -23.66
CA ILE A 7 5.42 17.50 -22.87
C ILE A 7 6.56 18.50 -22.77
N TYR A 8 6.87 19.25 -23.85
CA TYR A 8 7.90 20.30 -23.77
C TYR A 8 7.47 21.49 -22.90
N PHE A 9 6.18 21.87 -22.91
CA PHE A 9 5.67 22.87 -21.96
C PHE A 9 5.70 22.37 -20.53
N VAL A 10 5.34 21.11 -20.29
CA VAL A 10 5.47 20.47 -18.96
C VAL A 10 6.91 20.47 -18.50
N LEU A 11 7.88 20.14 -19.37
CA LEU A 11 9.31 20.21 -19.08
C LEU A 11 9.76 21.62 -18.66
N LEU A 12 9.33 22.63 -19.37
CA LEU A 12 9.61 24.03 -19.01
C LEU A 12 9.01 24.37 -17.65
N GLY A 13 7.76 23.96 -17.40
CA GLY A 13 7.08 24.14 -16.11
C GLY A 13 7.82 23.44 -14.96
N ILE A 14 8.25 22.19 -15.15
CA ILE A 14 9.05 21.44 -14.18
C ILE A 14 10.38 22.14 -13.90
N ALA A 15 11.07 22.62 -14.95
CA ALA A 15 12.34 23.32 -14.80
C ALA A 15 12.17 24.60 -13.95
N ILE A 16 11.13 25.39 -14.19
CA ILE A 16 10.81 26.60 -13.42
C ILE A 16 10.41 26.21 -11.99
N ALA A 17 9.49 25.28 -11.82
CA ALA A 17 9.01 24.84 -10.50
C ALA A 17 10.15 24.22 -9.63
N SER A 18 11.16 23.62 -10.26
CA SER A 18 12.33 23.06 -9.56
C SER A 18 13.16 24.12 -8.82
N LEU A 19 13.04 25.38 -9.20
CA LEU A 19 13.71 26.49 -8.50
C LEU A 19 13.09 26.78 -7.14
N PHE A 20 11.75 26.55 -7.01
CA PHE A 20 10.97 26.94 -5.84
C PHE A 20 10.52 25.76 -4.99
N ASN A 21 10.49 24.54 -5.53
CA ASN A 21 9.97 23.36 -4.86
C ASN A 21 11.03 22.26 -4.77
N GLU A 22 11.41 21.87 -3.55
CA GLU A 22 12.43 20.86 -3.30
C GLU A 22 12.07 19.49 -3.87
N LYS A 23 10.81 19.08 -3.77
CA LYS A 23 10.32 17.79 -4.31
C LYS A 23 10.46 17.74 -5.83
N VAL A 24 10.07 18.82 -6.53
CA VAL A 24 10.23 18.94 -7.98
C VAL A 24 11.71 19.00 -8.37
N ARG A 25 12.54 19.65 -7.57
CA ARG A 25 13.99 19.73 -7.78
C ARG A 25 14.65 18.35 -7.68
N LYS A 26 14.27 17.53 -6.69
CA LYS A 26 14.76 16.15 -6.56
C LYS A 26 14.38 15.32 -7.79
N MET A 27 13.15 15.40 -8.23
CA MET A 27 12.66 14.72 -9.44
C MET A 27 13.48 15.16 -10.67
N TRP A 28 13.57 16.47 -10.92
CA TRP A 28 14.31 17.03 -12.07
C TRP A 28 15.78 16.63 -12.14
N ARG A 29 16.47 16.58 -10.99
CA ARG A 29 17.85 16.10 -10.90
C ARG A 29 17.92 14.59 -11.14
N GLY A 30 17.08 13.84 -10.50
CA GLY A 30 17.05 12.38 -10.60
C GLY A 30 16.77 11.88 -12.02
N GLU A 31 15.89 12.52 -12.76
CA GLU A 31 15.63 12.20 -14.18
C GLU A 31 16.88 12.42 -15.07
N ARG A 32 17.66 13.43 -14.78
CA ARG A 32 18.95 13.69 -15.49
C ARG A 32 20.02 12.67 -15.12
N GLU A 33 20.03 12.24 -13.87
CA GLU A 33 20.97 11.22 -13.37
C GLU A 33 20.61 9.81 -13.87
N ALA A 34 19.36 9.57 -14.24
CA ALA A 34 18.90 8.26 -14.69
C ALA A 34 19.76 7.68 -15.83
N PHE A 35 20.13 8.50 -16.83
CA PHE A 35 20.98 8.05 -17.92
C PHE A 35 22.41 7.74 -17.49
N LYS A 36 22.93 8.40 -16.44
CA LYS A 36 24.24 8.09 -15.87
C LYS A 36 24.18 6.74 -15.15
N ILE A 37 23.16 6.53 -14.32
CA ILE A 37 22.91 5.25 -13.61
C ILE A 37 22.80 4.11 -14.62
N LEU A 38 21.97 4.27 -15.65
CA LEU A 38 21.75 3.25 -16.67
C LEU A 38 23.02 2.90 -17.43
N LYS A 39 23.84 3.89 -17.84
CA LYS A 39 25.11 3.66 -18.52
C LYS A 39 26.12 2.91 -17.66
N GLN A 40 26.08 3.09 -16.34
CA GLN A 40 27.01 2.46 -15.41
C GLN A 40 26.57 1.05 -15.01
N LYS A 41 25.26 0.82 -14.87
CA LYS A 41 24.72 -0.39 -14.26
C LYS A 41 24.13 -1.40 -15.25
N VAL A 42 23.74 -0.97 -16.46
CA VAL A 42 23.16 -1.89 -17.44
C VAL A 42 24.25 -2.80 -18.00
N ASP A 43 24.06 -4.10 -17.80
CA ASP A 43 24.81 -5.15 -18.43
C ASP A 43 24.21 -5.43 -19.81
N PRO A 44 24.95 -5.22 -20.93
CA PRO A 44 24.42 -5.38 -22.28
C PRO A 44 24.06 -6.84 -22.63
N ASN A 45 24.55 -7.81 -21.86
CA ASN A 45 24.29 -9.24 -22.07
C ASN A 45 23.13 -9.77 -21.22
N ALA A 46 22.64 -8.98 -20.25
CA ALA A 46 21.53 -9.39 -19.41
C ALA A 46 20.17 -9.11 -20.07
N LYS A 47 19.18 -9.94 -19.73
CA LYS A 47 17.78 -9.75 -20.13
C LYS A 47 17.05 -9.00 -19.02
N TYR A 48 16.57 -7.79 -19.31
CA TYR A 48 15.88 -6.96 -18.33
C TYR A 48 14.38 -7.05 -18.48
N ILE A 49 13.68 -7.22 -17.36
CA ILE A 49 12.25 -6.93 -17.23
C ILE A 49 12.13 -5.54 -16.63
N TRP A 50 11.41 -4.65 -17.30
CA TRP A 50 11.23 -3.29 -16.86
C TRP A 50 9.90 -3.11 -16.11
N PHE A 51 9.97 -2.66 -14.86
CA PHE A 51 8.83 -2.22 -14.07
C PHE A 51 8.82 -0.70 -13.96
N HIS A 52 7.67 -0.10 -14.19
CA HIS A 52 7.43 1.32 -13.93
C HIS A 52 6.30 1.51 -12.94
N ALA A 53 6.60 2.23 -11.85
CA ALA A 53 5.66 2.63 -10.81
C ALA A 53 5.84 4.13 -10.53
N ALA A 54 4.81 4.96 -10.66
CA ALA A 54 4.97 6.39 -10.48
C ALA A 54 5.35 6.78 -9.06
N SER A 55 4.81 6.12 -8.07
CA SER A 55 4.92 6.45 -6.65
C SER A 55 5.14 5.21 -5.78
N LEU A 56 5.26 5.43 -4.46
CA LEU A 56 5.34 4.33 -3.49
C LEU A 56 4.10 3.43 -3.52
N GLY A 57 2.90 4.00 -3.72
CA GLY A 57 1.66 3.22 -3.77
C GLY A 57 1.62 2.26 -4.96
N GLU A 58 2.00 2.71 -6.16
CA GLU A 58 2.11 1.83 -7.33
C GLU A 58 3.24 0.81 -7.17
N PHE A 59 4.34 1.18 -6.51
CA PHE A 59 5.40 0.22 -6.20
C PHE A 59 4.88 -0.94 -5.34
N GLU A 60 4.13 -0.66 -4.27
CA GLU A 60 3.57 -1.73 -3.43
C GLU A 60 2.57 -2.62 -4.19
N GLN A 61 1.89 -2.09 -5.23
CA GLN A 61 1.08 -2.91 -6.14
C GLN A 61 1.92 -3.75 -7.11
N GLY A 62 3.04 -3.24 -7.61
CA GLY A 62 3.94 -3.98 -8.51
C GLY A 62 4.85 -4.97 -7.79
N ARG A 63 5.05 -4.78 -6.49
CA ARG A 63 6.03 -5.52 -5.69
C ARG A 63 5.78 -7.03 -5.63
N PRO A 64 4.57 -7.55 -5.41
CA PRO A 64 4.32 -8.98 -5.41
C PRO A 64 4.76 -9.64 -6.71
N LEU A 65 4.44 -9.01 -7.85
CA LEU A 65 4.81 -9.50 -9.17
C LEU A 65 6.33 -9.48 -9.39
N MET A 66 7.03 -8.41 -8.94
CA MET A 66 8.49 -8.32 -9.02
C MET A 66 9.17 -9.41 -8.19
N GLU A 67 8.72 -9.61 -6.94
CA GLU A 67 9.29 -10.59 -6.02
C GLU A 67 9.06 -12.02 -6.52
N GLN A 68 7.89 -12.33 -7.06
CA GLN A 68 7.60 -13.64 -7.62
C GLN A 68 8.41 -13.90 -8.89
N ILE A 69 8.51 -12.94 -9.82
CA ILE A 69 9.38 -13.06 -11.00
C ILE A 69 10.85 -13.25 -10.58
N ARG A 70 11.32 -12.51 -9.57
CA ARG A 70 12.68 -12.66 -9.05
C ARG A 70 12.95 -14.06 -8.53
N LYS A 71 11.98 -14.65 -7.85
CA LYS A 71 12.06 -15.99 -7.27
C LYS A 71 12.00 -17.09 -8.32
N GLU A 72 11.06 -17.00 -9.26
CA GLU A 72 10.76 -18.07 -10.22
C GLU A 72 11.61 -17.99 -11.48
N TYR A 73 12.06 -16.78 -11.86
CA TYR A 73 12.80 -16.52 -13.11
C TYR A 73 14.11 -15.76 -12.86
N PRO A 74 15.06 -16.32 -12.08
CA PRO A 74 16.29 -15.64 -11.65
C PRO A 74 17.24 -15.29 -12.81
N GLN A 75 17.01 -15.80 -14.02
CA GLN A 75 17.76 -15.46 -15.23
C GLN A 75 17.49 -14.02 -15.74
N TYR A 76 16.40 -13.39 -15.29
CA TYR A 76 16.08 -12.02 -15.64
C TYR A 76 16.58 -11.04 -14.58
N LYS A 77 17.07 -9.90 -15.03
CA LYS A 77 17.33 -8.74 -14.17
C LYS A 77 16.13 -7.80 -14.18
N ILE A 78 15.88 -7.18 -13.04
CA ILE A 78 14.76 -6.26 -12.88
C ILE A 78 15.26 -4.82 -12.90
N LEU A 79 14.73 -4.03 -13.84
CA LEU A 79 14.85 -2.58 -13.82
C LEU A 79 13.55 -1.99 -13.27
N LEU A 80 13.66 -1.22 -12.18
CA LEU A 80 12.56 -0.49 -11.59
C LEU A 80 12.73 1.02 -11.81
N THR A 81 11.71 1.66 -12.35
CA THR A 81 11.71 3.11 -12.52
C THR A 81 10.57 3.77 -11.76
N PHE A 82 10.86 4.96 -11.19
CA PHE A 82 9.89 5.81 -10.51
C PHE A 82 9.74 7.14 -11.24
N TYR A 83 8.57 7.77 -11.09
CA TYR A 83 8.36 9.14 -11.52
C TYR A 83 8.45 10.12 -10.33
N SER A 84 7.86 9.77 -9.19
CA SER A 84 7.79 10.61 -8.00
C SER A 84 8.93 10.32 -7.01
N PRO A 85 9.47 11.35 -6.34
CA PRO A 85 10.39 11.17 -5.22
C PRO A 85 9.83 10.32 -4.08
N SER A 86 8.52 10.30 -3.88
CA SER A 86 7.89 9.47 -2.82
C SER A 86 8.15 7.98 -3.00
N GLY A 87 8.29 7.50 -4.23
CA GLY A 87 8.70 6.13 -4.51
C GLY A 87 10.22 5.97 -4.48
N TYR A 88 10.93 6.78 -5.26
CA TYR A 88 12.38 6.63 -5.43
C TYR A 88 13.16 6.81 -4.13
N GLU A 89 12.93 7.90 -3.38
CA GLU A 89 13.71 8.18 -2.17
C GLU A 89 13.53 7.11 -1.09
N VAL A 90 12.34 6.50 -1.02
CA VAL A 90 12.04 5.44 -0.06
C VAL A 90 12.57 4.08 -0.53
N ARG A 91 12.62 3.82 -1.83
CA ARG A 91 12.90 2.49 -2.40
C ARG A 91 14.17 2.41 -3.25
N LYS A 92 15.00 3.44 -3.32
CA LYS A 92 16.26 3.44 -4.09
C LYS A 92 17.27 2.34 -3.72
N ASN A 93 17.12 1.77 -2.51
CA ASN A 93 17.93 0.66 -2.02
C ASN A 93 17.13 -0.65 -1.93
N TYR A 94 16.02 -0.78 -2.66
CA TYR A 94 15.22 -2.00 -2.66
C TYR A 94 16.00 -3.15 -3.33
N GLU A 95 16.22 -4.24 -2.60
CA GLU A 95 17.05 -5.37 -3.04
C GLU A 95 16.37 -6.26 -4.09
N GLY A 96 15.05 -6.14 -4.26
CA GLY A 96 14.29 -6.89 -5.25
C GLY A 96 14.45 -6.40 -6.70
N ALA A 97 15.22 -5.33 -6.95
CA ALA A 97 15.52 -4.84 -8.29
C ALA A 97 17.03 -4.59 -8.48
N ASP A 98 17.56 -4.93 -9.66
CA ASP A 98 18.99 -4.79 -9.96
C ASP A 98 19.38 -3.35 -10.27
N ILE A 99 18.48 -2.61 -10.91
CA ILE A 99 18.66 -1.20 -11.23
C ILE A 99 17.41 -0.43 -10.80
N ILE A 100 17.61 0.66 -10.08
CA ILE A 100 16.54 1.56 -9.67
C ILE A 100 16.95 2.98 -10.09
N CYS A 101 16.04 3.66 -10.81
CA CYS A 101 16.25 5.05 -11.19
C CYS A 101 14.93 5.79 -11.42
N TYR A 102 14.99 7.10 -11.63
CA TYR A 102 13.86 7.83 -12.15
C TYR A 102 13.60 7.47 -13.62
N MET A 103 12.35 7.47 -14.05
CA MET A 103 12.00 7.42 -15.46
C MET A 103 12.30 8.78 -16.07
N PRO A 104 13.09 8.85 -17.16
CA PRO A 104 13.31 10.13 -17.85
C PRO A 104 12.00 10.68 -18.42
N VAL A 105 11.85 12.00 -18.45
CA VAL A 105 10.66 12.65 -19.03
C VAL A 105 10.34 12.09 -20.41
N ASP A 106 9.05 11.86 -20.68
CA ASP A 106 8.55 11.18 -21.87
C ASP A 106 8.67 12.02 -23.17
N THR A 107 9.90 12.44 -23.47
CA THR A 107 10.22 12.95 -24.80
C THR A 107 10.61 11.81 -25.73
N ARG A 108 10.35 11.98 -27.03
CA ARG A 108 10.70 10.97 -28.03
C ARG A 108 12.20 10.60 -27.98
N LEU A 109 13.07 11.58 -27.78
CA LEU A 109 14.52 11.34 -27.69
C LEU A 109 14.90 10.55 -26.44
N ASN A 110 14.32 10.90 -25.30
CA ASN A 110 14.59 10.17 -24.05
C ASN A 110 14.10 8.73 -24.14
N ALA A 111 12.89 8.51 -24.66
CA ALA A 111 12.35 7.18 -24.82
C ALA A 111 13.20 6.30 -25.76
N ILE A 112 13.62 6.82 -26.91
CA ILE A 112 14.54 6.11 -27.82
C ILE A 112 15.85 5.77 -27.12
N ARG A 113 16.46 6.74 -26.45
CA ARG A 113 17.76 6.59 -25.77
C ARG A 113 17.69 5.59 -24.62
N PHE A 114 16.65 5.68 -23.79
CA PHE A 114 16.42 4.77 -22.68
C PHE A 114 16.26 3.33 -23.17
N LEU A 115 15.32 3.10 -24.11
CA LEU A 115 15.04 1.77 -24.65
C LEU A 115 16.19 1.19 -25.48
N ARG A 116 17.09 2.03 -26.00
CA ARG A 116 18.32 1.58 -26.66
C ARG A 116 19.38 1.10 -25.66
N LEU A 117 19.44 1.74 -24.48
CA LEU A 117 20.37 1.35 -23.41
C LEU A 117 19.88 0.08 -22.71
N VAL A 118 18.63 0.05 -22.27
CA VAL A 118 18.08 -1.02 -21.42
C VAL A 118 17.74 -2.27 -22.21
N ARG A 119 17.15 -2.12 -23.41
CA ARG A 119 16.65 -3.24 -24.26
C ARG A 119 15.80 -4.24 -23.46
N PRO A 120 14.73 -3.79 -22.79
CA PRO A 120 13.93 -4.70 -21.97
C PRO A 120 13.29 -5.78 -22.86
N VAL A 121 13.21 -6.99 -22.34
CA VAL A 121 12.52 -8.11 -23.01
C VAL A 121 11.01 -8.00 -22.85
N MET A 122 10.56 -7.32 -21.79
CA MET A 122 9.16 -6.95 -21.55
C MET A 122 9.08 -5.78 -20.55
N ALA A 123 7.89 -5.15 -20.47
CA ALA A 123 7.66 -4.03 -19.58
C ALA A 123 6.31 -4.15 -18.87
N PHE A 124 6.31 -3.80 -17.58
CA PHE A 124 5.12 -3.71 -16.73
C PHE A 124 4.92 -2.28 -16.26
N PHE A 125 3.77 -1.69 -16.56
CA PHE A 125 3.36 -0.39 -16.09
C PHE A 125 2.26 -0.57 -15.05
N ILE A 126 2.48 -0.04 -13.86
CA ILE A 126 1.56 -0.21 -12.75
C ILE A 126 0.54 0.92 -12.74
N LYS A 127 -0.75 0.55 -12.74
CA LYS A 127 -1.89 1.47 -12.66
C LYS A 127 -2.07 2.37 -13.89
N TYR A 128 -1.90 3.71 -13.73
CA TYR A 128 -2.31 4.73 -14.72
C TYR A 128 -1.16 5.28 -15.57
N GLU A 129 -0.12 4.54 -15.77
CA GLU A 129 1.13 5.00 -16.37
C GLU A 129 1.11 4.89 -17.90
N PHE A 130 0.50 5.88 -18.59
CA PHE A 130 0.29 5.87 -20.05
C PHE A 130 1.24 6.83 -20.77
N TRP A 131 2.54 6.56 -20.70
CA TRP A 131 3.63 7.36 -21.25
C TRP A 131 3.76 7.16 -22.75
N SER A 132 3.19 8.07 -23.54
CA SER A 132 2.90 7.89 -24.98
C SER A 132 4.14 7.56 -25.81
N ASN A 133 5.26 8.29 -25.62
CA ASN A 133 6.45 8.03 -26.45
C ASN A 133 7.11 6.70 -26.11
N PHE A 134 7.22 6.37 -24.83
CA PHE A 134 7.74 5.06 -24.40
C PHE A 134 6.86 3.93 -24.95
N LEU A 135 5.55 4.02 -24.77
CA LEU A 135 4.62 2.97 -25.20
C LEU A 135 4.62 2.76 -26.71
N HIS A 136 4.63 3.83 -27.51
CA HIS A 136 4.69 3.70 -28.97
C HIS A 136 6.01 3.08 -29.44
N ILE A 137 7.15 3.37 -28.79
CA ILE A 137 8.43 2.79 -29.16
C ILE A 137 8.51 1.33 -28.71
N LEU A 138 7.99 0.98 -27.53
CA LEU A 138 7.89 -0.41 -27.08
C LEU A 138 7.08 -1.23 -28.07
N LYS A 139 5.90 -0.75 -28.47
CA LYS A 139 5.08 -1.39 -29.49
C LYS A 139 5.79 -1.53 -30.82
N HIS A 140 6.44 -0.47 -31.33
CA HIS A 140 7.19 -0.49 -32.58
C HIS A 140 8.33 -1.52 -32.57
N ARG A 141 8.90 -1.80 -31.40
CA ARG A 141 9.97 -2.81 -31.22
C ARG A 141 9.44 -4.19 -30.88
N ASN A 142 8.12 -4.38 -30.89
CA ASN A 142 7.46 -5.63 -30.51
C ASN A 142 7.84 -6.12 -29.09
N ILE A 143 8.08 -5.20 -28.16
CA ILE A 143 8.37 -5.52 -26.77
C ILE A 143 7.03 -5.71 -26.05
N PRO A 144 6.73 -6.90 -25.50
CA PRO A 144 5.52 -7.14 -24.73
C PRO A 144 5.40 -6.13 -23.58
N THR A 145 4.25 -5.46 -23.51
CA THR A 145 4.02 -4.38 -22.55
C THR A 145 2.69 -4.60 -21.88
N TYR A 146 2.70 -4.67 -20.55
CA TYR A 146 1.55 -5.02 -19.73
C TYR A 146 1.18 -3.86 -18.83
N SER A 147 -0.12 -3.59 -18.69
CA SER A 147 -0.65 -2.70 -17.66
C SER A 147 -1.22 -3.54 -16.53
N VAL A 148 -0.77 -3.34 -15.29
CA VAL A 148 -1.12 -4.17 -14.14
C VAL A 148 -1.84 -3.36 -13.08
N SER A 149 -2.88 -3.93 -12.48
CA SER A 149 -3.73 -3.32 -11.45
C SER A 149 -4.36 -2.00 -11.89
N SER A 150 -4.65 -1.86 -13.18
CA SER A 150 -5.29 -0.67 -13.74
C SER A 150 -6.77 -0.64 -13.39
N ILE A 151 -7.30 0.57 -13.18
CA ILE A 151 -8.73 0.78 -13.00
C ILE A 151 -9.18 1.93 -13.91
N PHE A 152 -10.24 1.73 -14.63
CA PHE A 152 -10.78 2.72 -15.56
C PHE A 152 -12.15 3.21 -15.10
N ARG A 153 -12.47 4.46 -15.41
CA ARG A 153 -13.74 5.14 -15.09
C ARG A 153 -14.27 5.86 -16.33
N GLU A 154 -15.58 5.97 -16.44
CA GLU A 154 -16.27 6.58 -17.58
C GLU A 154 -15.94 8.08 -17.79
N ASP A 155 -15.54 8.77 -16.71
CA ASP A 155 -15.19 10.18 -16.77
C ASP A 155 -13.80 10.45 -17.36
N GLN A 156 -12.95 9.43 -17.49
CA GLN A 156 -11.61 9.57 -18.04
C GLN A 156 -11.63 9.92 -19.54
N VAL A 157 -10.67 10.73 -19.94
CA VAL A 157 -10.52 11.29 -21.30
C VAL A 157 -10.55 10.24 -22.40
N PHE A 158 -10.08 9.03 -22.15
CA PHE A 158 -10.01 7.93 -23.13
C PHE A 158 -11.38 7.51 -23.67
N PHE A 159 -12.43 7.65 -22.86
CA PHE A 159 -13.80 7.24 -23.18
C PHE A 159 -14.68 8.40 -23.67
N LYS A 160 -14.12 9.62 -23.71
CA LYS A 160 -14.82 10.80 -24.23
C LYS A 160 -14.62 10.92 -25.73
N TRP A 161 -15.62 11.46 -26.44
CA TRP A 161 -15.56 11.64 -27.89
C TRP A 161 -14.33 12.44 -28.37
N TYR A 162 -13.89 13.44 -27.58
CA TYR A 162 -12.72 14.28 -27.88
C TYR A 162 -11.38 13.58 -27.50
N GLY A 163 -11.42 12.53 -26.70
CA GLY A 163 -10.25 11.80 -26.24
C GLY A 163 -9.84 10.61 -27.11
N ARG A 164 -10.62 10.28 -28.15
CA ARG A 164 -10.38 9.09 -29.02
C ARG A 164 -8.98 9.03 -29.60
N SER A 165 -8.41 10.17 -30.00
CA SER A 165 -7.04 10.21 -30.53
C SER A 165 -6.01 9.86 -29.46
N TYR A 166 -6.23 10.29 -28.21
CA TYR A 166 -5.36 9.98 -27.09
C TYR A 166 -5.53 8.52 -26.62
N ALA A 167 -6.74 7.97 -26.74
CA ALA A 167 -7.00 6.56 -26.44
C ALA A 167 -6.15 5.57 -27.26
N ASN A 168 -5.58 5.99 -28.39
CA ASN A 168 -4.65 5.16 -29.17
C ASN A 168 -3.39 4.78 -28.39
N VAL A 169 -3.01 5.51 -27.35
CA VAL A 169 -1.88 5.13 -26.48
C VAL A 169 -2.16 3.82 -25.76
N LEU A 170 -3.40 3.57 -25.38
CA LEU A 170 -3.81 2.33 -24.70
C LEU A 170 -3.64 1.11 -25.63
N LYS A 171 -3.80 1.29 -26.93
CA LYS A 171 -3.58 0.22 -27.94
C LYS A 171 -2.10 -0.16 -28.10
N CYS A 172 -1.19 0.49 -27.37
CA CYS A 172 0.22 0.12 -27.34
C CYS A 172 0.53 -1.01 -26.36
N PHE A 173 -0.35 -1.26 -25.42
CA PHE A 173 -0.21 -2.41 -24.51
C PHE A 173 -0.52 -3.72 -25.22
N THR A 174 0.22 -4.74 -24.84
CA THR A 174 -0.04 -6.13 -25.27
C THR A 174 -1.28 -6.68 -24.56
N ARG A 175 -1.41 -6.37 -23.25
CA ARG A 175 -2.54 -6.82 -22.42
C ARG A 175 -2.73 -5.91 -21.22
N PHE A 176 -3.98 -5.81 -20.78
CA PHE A 176 -4.39 -5.14 -19.56
C PHE A 176 -4.81 -6.16 -18.51
N PHE A 177 -4.29 -6.01 -17.31
CA PHE A 177 -4.70 -6.71 -16.10
C PHE A 177 -5.40 -5.70 -15.20
N VAL A 178 -6.73 -5.71 -15.24
CA VAL A 178 -7.56 -4.69 -14.59
C VAL A 178 -8.14 -5.20 -13.27
N GLN A 179 -8.58 -4.24 -12.42
CA GLN A 179 -9.09 -4.56 -11.11
C GLN A 179 -10.54 -5.06 -11.12
N ASN A 180 -11.37 -4.63 -12.09
CA ASN A 180 -12.81 -4.91 -12.10
C ASN A 180 -13.40 -5.02 -13.51
N GLU A 181 -14.61 -5.56 -13.60
CA GLU A 181 -15.35 -5.76 -14.85
C GLU A 181 -15.71 -4.44 -15.54
N GLU A 182 -15.96 -3.37 -14.81
CA GLU A 182 -16.23 -2.05 -15.39
C GLU A 182 -15.04 -1.57 -16.22
N SER A 183 -13.83 -1.68 -15.70
CA SER A 183 -12.60 -1.33 -16.42
C SER A 183 -12.43 -2.14 -17.69
N LYS A 184 -12.76 -3.44 -17.65
CA LYS A 184 -12.75 -4.31 -18.83
C LYS A 184 -13.77 -3.83 -19.86
N ARG A 185 -15.02 -3.63 -19.47
CA ARG A 185 -16.09 -3.13 -20.34
C ARG A 185 -15.71 -1.80 -21.03
N LEU A 186 -15.10 -0.87 -20.27
CA LEU A 186 -14.65 0.42 -20.79
C LEU A 186 -13.54 0.27 -21.84
N LEU A 187 -12.55 -0.58 -21.60
CA LEU A 187 -11.48 -0.86 -22.56
C LEU A 187 -12.02 -1.55 -23.83
N GLU A 188 -12.92 -2.51 -23.67
CA GLU A 188 -13.58 -3.18 -24.79
C GLU A 188 -14.40 -2.21 -25.65
N SER A 189 -15.04 -1.18 -25.05
CA SER A 189 -15.81 -0.15 -25.76
C SER A 189 -14.98 0.69 -26.73
N ILE A 190 -13.66 0.75 -26.54
CA ILE A 190 -12.70 1.44 -27.43
C ILE A 190 -11.88 0.49 -28.28
N GLY A 191 -12.30 -0.80 -28.32
CA GLY A 191 -11.73 -1.83 -29.19
C GLY A 191 -10.47 -2.52 -28.66
N ILE A 192 -10.22 -2.49 -27.35
CA ILE A 192 -9.14 -3.24 -26.71
C ILE A 192 -9.73 -4.54 -26.17
N LYS A 193 -9.27 -5.68 -26.68
CA LYS A 193 -9.83 -7.02 -26.39
C LYS A 193 -8.98 -7.84 -25.42
N ASP A 194 -7.67 -7.58 -25.38
CA ASP A 194 -6.74 -8.31 -24.51
C ASP A 194 -6.79 -7.71 -23.09
N VAL A 195 -7.86 -8.04 -22.35
CA VAL A 195 -8.15 -7.53 -21.01
C VAL A 195 -8.59 -8.67 -20.10
N ASP A 196 -7.87 -8.88 -19.02
CA ASP A 196 -8.23 -9.84 -17.97
C ASP A 196 -8.55 -9.09 -16.66
N VAL A 197 -9.63 -9.49 -16.00
CA VAL A 197 -9.95 -9.03 -14.65
C VAL A 197 -9.21 -9.91 -13.65
N VAL A 198 -8.21 -9.34 -13.00
CA VAL A 198 -7.35 -10.06 -12.05
C VAL A 198 -7.53 -9.61 -10.61
N GLY A 199 -8.04 -8.39 -10.40
CA GLY A 199 -8.12 -7.75 -9.09
C GLY A 199 -6.95 -6.79 -8.83
N ASP A 200 -6.77 -6.44 -7.56
CA ASP A 200 -5.71 -5.54 -7.09
C ASP A 200 -4.61 -6.34 -6.39
N THR A 201 -3.41 -6.27 -6.89
CA THR A 201 -2.23 -6.95 -6.33
C THR A 201 -1.85 -6.49 -4.91
N ARG A 202 -2.46 -5.41 -4.39
CA ARG A 202 -2.32 -5.03 -2.98
C ARG A 202 -2.87 -6.09 -2.02
N PHE A 203 -3.87 -6.88 -2.43
CA PHE A 203 -4.36 -7.99 -1.62
C PHE A 203 -3.31 -9.10 -1.49
N ASP A 204 -2.57 -9.40 -2.56
CA ASP A 204 -1.45 -10.34 -2.48
C ASP A 204 -0.33 -9.78 -1.61
N ARG A 205 -0.09 -8.45 -1.70
CA ARG A 205 0.95 -7.78 -0.91
C ARG A 205 0.70 -7.90 0.60
N VAL A 206 -0.53 -7.73 1.05
CA VAL A 206 -0.82 -7.83 2.49
C VAL A 206 -0.75 -9.26 3.00
N LEU A 207 -1.02 -10.26 2.15
CA LEU A 207 -0.77 -11.67 2.50
C LEU A 207 0.73 -11.94 2.68
N GLN A 208 1.58 -11.46 1.77
CA GLN A 208 3.04 -11.55 1.93
C GLN A 208 3.54 -10.84 3.20
N ILE A 209 2.95 -9.67 3.53
CA ILE A 209 3.27 -8.94 4.77
C ILE A 209 2.88 -9.76 5.99
N LYS A 210 1.72 -10.43 5.98
CA LYS A 210 1.27 -11.32 7.04
C LYS A 210 2.23 -12.50 7.23
N GLU A 211 2.63 -13.14 6.14
CA GLU A 211 3.58 -14.26 6.17
C GLU A 211 4.97 -13.85 6.69
N ALA A 212 5.41 -12.64 6.36
CA ALA A 212 6.68 -12.06 6.79
C ALA A 212 6.59 -11.25 8.08
N ALA A 213 5.47 -11.36 8.83
CA ALA A 213 5.27 -10.60 10.05
C ALA A 213 6.32 -10.91 11.10
N LYS A 214 6.81 -9.86 11.74
CA LYS A 214 7.80 -9.97 12.80
C LYS A 214 7.13 -10.43 14.09
N HIS A 215 7.79 -11.33 14.79
CA HIS A 215 7.45 -11.60 16.18
C HIS A 215 7.84 -10.38 17.04
N LEU A 216 6.89 -9.88 17.83
CA LEU A 216 7.04 -8.69 18.66
C LEU A 216 6.83 -9.07 20.15
N PRO A 217 7.88 -9.46 20.89
CA PRO A 217 7.75 -9.96 22.27
C PRO A 217 7.06 -8.98 23.23
N ILE A 218 7.27 -7.66 23.03
CA ILE A 218 6.60 -6.61 23.83
C ILE A 218 5.09 -6.61 23.57
N CYS A 219 4.65 -6.71 22.30
CA CYS A 219 3.23 -6.76 21.95
C CYS A 219 2.59 -8.08 22.43
N GLU A 220 3.32 -9.18 22.36
CA GLU A 220 2.85 -10.47 22.86
C GLU A 220 2.65 -10.43 24.37
N ALA A 221 3.64 -9.94 25.14
CA ALA A 221 3.52 -9.77 26.59
C ALA A 221 2.40 -8.78 26.95
N PHE A 222 2.24 -7.71 26.15
CA PHE A 222 1.15 -6.77 26.32
C PHE A 222 -0.23 -7.43 26.14
N ARG A 223 -0.39 -8.34 25.18
CA ARG A 223 -1.65 -9.07 24.97
C ARG A 223 -1.89 -10.14 26.04
N SER A 224 -0.91 -10.99 26.29
CA SER A 224 -1.04 -12.14 27.21
C SER A 224 -1.06 -11.77 28.69
N GLY A 225 -0.56 -10.60 29.05
CA GLY A 225 -0.36 -10.21 30.46
C GLY A 225 0.79 -10.94 31.14
N VAL A 226 1.57 -11.72 30.41
CA VAL A 226 2.70 -12.52 30.91
C VAL A 226 3.96 -12.21 30.11
N ALA A 227 5.08 -11.99 30.79
CA ALA A 227 6.37 -11.80 30.16
C ALA A 227 7.19 -13.09 30.20
N GLY A 228 7.78 -13.46 29.04
CA GLY A 228 8.81 -14.47 28.98
C GLY A 228 8.42 -15.81 28.36
N SER A 229 9.45 -16.57 28.01
CA SER A 229 9.46 -17.84 27.29
C SER A 229 8.86 -19.04 28.02
N ASP A 230 8.08 -18.85 29.08
CA ASP A 230 7.47 -19.93 29.85
C ASP A 230 6.22 -20.53 29.20
N SER A 231 5.85 -20.04 28.00
CA SER A 231 4.72 -20.58 27.25
C SER A 231 4.93 -22.00 26.71
N ALA A 232 6.17 -22.52 26.75
CA ALA A 232 6.49 -23.86 26.25
C ALA A 232 6.73 -24.91 27.37
N ALA A 233 6.76 -24.54 28.65
CA ALA A 233 7.24 -25.41 29.73
C ALA A 233 6.31 -25.56 30.93
N SER A 234 5.11 -25.03 30.99
CA SER A 234 4.19 -25.25 32.11
C SER A 234 2.79 -25.66 31.65
N SER A 235 2.59 -26.98 31.59
CA SER A 235 1.27 -27.64 31.42
C SER A 235 0.42 -27.63 32.70
N GLU A 236 0.59 -26.67 33.59
CA GLU A 236 -0.23 -26.55 34.81
C GLU A 236 -0.65 -25.07 35.02
N LYS A 237 -1.90 -24.77 34.66
CA LYS A 237 -2.76 -23.71 35.19
C LYS A 237 -2.11 -22.37 35.61
N ALA A 238 -1.40 -21.68 34.69
CA ALA A 238 -1.46 -20.24 34.68
C ALA A 238 -2.70 -19.88 33.83
N SER A 239 -3.68 -19.25 34.42
CA SER A 239 -4.79 -18.63 33.66
C SER A 239 -4.17 -17.57 32.78
N HIS A 240 -3.93 -17.89 31.50
CA HIS A 240 -3.54 -16.92 30.50
C HIS A 240 -4.70 -15.95 30.38
N LEU A 241 -4.56 -14.79 30.99
CA LEU A 241 -5.43 -13.64 30.77
C LEU A 241 -5.09 -13.11 29.37
N ASP A 242 -5.69 -13.70 28.33
CA ASP A 242 -5.55 -13.19 26.98
C ASP A 242 -6.46 -11.96 26.87
N TYR A 243 -5.86 -10.79 27.08
CA TYR A 243 -6.61 -9.53 27.04
C TYR A 243 -7.06 -9.24 25.61
N LYS A 244 -8.28 -8.77 25.45
CA LYS A 244 -8.73 -8.19 24.18
C LYS A 244 -8.00 -6.88 23.92
N VAL A 245 -7.55 -6.69 22.71
CA VAL A 245 -6.70 -5.53 22.32
C VAL A 245 -7.36 -4.78 21.16
N PHE A 246 -7.58 -3.48 21.37
CA PHE A 246 -7.89 -2.55 20.30
C PHE A 246 -6.60 -1.95 19.75
N VAL A 247 -6.41 -2.00 18.42
CA VAL A 247 -5.20 -1.53 17.75
C VAL A 247 -5.53 -0.32 16.89
N ALA A 248 -5.05 0.86 17.28
CA ALA A 248 -5.16 2.09 16.50
C ALA A 248 -3.88 2.32 15.67
N GLY A 249 -3.96 2.09 14.36
CA GLY A 249 -2.83 2.27 13.45
C GLY A 249 -2.93 3.54 12.63
N SER A 250 -1.80 4.23 12.45
CA SER A 250 -1.69 5.48 11.72
C SER A 250 -2.65 6.57 12.19
N SER A 251 -2.87 6.66 13.52
CA SER A 251 -3.81 7.61 14.12
C SER A 251 -3.32 9.05 14.02
N TRP A 252 -4.28 9.97 14.04
CA TRP A 252 -4.09 11.40 14.08
C TRP A 252 -4.87 11.98 15.28
N PRO A 253 -4.57 13.21 15.73
CA PRO A 253 -5.24 13.79 16.90
C PRO A 253 -6.77 13.70 16.90
N PRO A 254 -7.50 13.96 15.78
CA PRO A 254 -8.96 13.81 15.79
C PRO A 254 -9.43 12.35 15.99
N ASP A 255 -8.68 11.36 15.50
CA ASP A 255 -8.97 9.95 15.71
C ASP A 255 -8.76 9.59 17.20
N GLU A 256 -7.66 10.09 17.78
CA GLU A 256 -7.19 9.79 19.13
C GLU A 256 -8.14 10.36 20.20
N GLU A 257 -8.71 11.54 19.96
CA GLU A 257 -9.73 12.13 20.84
C GLU A 257 -10.96 11.23 20.98
N ILE A 258 -11.37 10.55 19.91
CA ILE A 258 -12.53 9.66 19.91
C ILE A 258 -12.22 8.38 20.70
N PHE A 259 -11.23 7.59 20.27
CA PHE A 259 -11.04 6.28 20.89
C PHE A 259 -10.41 6.37 22.30
N ILE A 260 -9.55 7.34 22.58
CA ILE A 260 -8.97 7.50 23.94
C ILE A 260 -10.06 7.88 24.95
N ARG A 261 -11.00 8.75 24.57
CA ARG A 261 -12.16 9.06 25.43
C ARG A 261 -12.88 7.79 25.87
N PHE A 262 -13.18 6.90 24.93
CA PHE A 262 -13.84 5.63 25.20
C PHE A 262 -12.99 4.73 26.13
N PHE A 263 -11.72 4.54 25.84
CA PHE A 263 -10.87 3.66 26.64
C PHE A 263 -10.49 4.22 28.01
N ASN A 264 -10.65 5.51 28.26
CA ASN A 264 -10.53 6.06 29.62
C ASN A 264 -11.66 5.53 30.54
N GLU A 265 -12.85 5.28 30.00
CA GLU A 265 -14.01 4.82 30.74
C GLU A 265 -14.11 3.27 30.78
N HIS A 266 -13.51 2.58 29.78
CA HIS A 266 -13.54 1.13 29.64
C HIS A 266 -12.17 0.52 29.94
N LYS A 267 -12.11 -0.39 30.94
CA LYS A 267 -10.85 -0.99 31.42
C LYS A 267 -10.66 -2.44 31.01
N ASP A 268 -11.68 -3.04 30.40
CA ASP A 268 -11.68 -4.48 30.07
C ASP A 268 -10.84 -4.83 28.86
N TRP A 269 -10.54 -3.85 28.01
CA TRP A 269 -9.69 -3.98 26.83
C TRP A 269 -8.42 -3.15 26.96
N ARG A 270 -7.35 -3.65 26.34
CA ARG A 270 -6.07 -2.94 26.22
C ARG A 270 -6.04 -2.12 24.94
N LEU A 271 -5.31 -1.00 24.97
CA LEU A 271 -5.20 -0.07 23.86
C LEU A 271 -3.77 -0.03 23.32
N LEU A 272 -3.57 -0.43 22.04
CA LEU A 272 -2.32 -0.33 21.34
C LEU A 272 -2.41 0.79 20.30
N ILE A 273 -1.54 1.81 20.39
CA ILE A 273 -1.56 3.00 19.54
C ILE A 273 -0.27 3.10 18.73
N ALA A 274 -0.37 3.18 17.41
CA ALA A 274 0.73 3.56 16.52
C ALA A 274 0.37 4.86 15.78
N PRO A 275 0.78 6.02 16.31
CA PRO A 275 0.45 7.30 15.70
C PRO A 275 1.15 7.47 14.35
N HIS A 276 0.50 8.17 13.41
CA HIS A 276 1.09 8.45 12.09
C HIS A 276 2.34 9.33 12.18
N VAL A 277 2.34 10.27 13.10
CA VAL A 277 3.47 11.16 13.36
C VAL A 277 4.10 10.83 14.71
N ILE A 278 5.33 10.33 14.69
CA ILE A 278 6.09 10.00 15.91
C ILE A 278 6.97 11.18 16.29
N ALA A 279 6.34 12.28 16.69
CA ALA A 279 7.02 13.46 17.25
C ALA A 279 6.75 13.53 18.76
N GLU A 280 7.72 13.99 19.53
CA GLU A 280 7.60 14.02 21.00
C GLU A 280 6.43 14.90 21.49
N GLU A 281 6.13 15.97 20.75
CA GLU A 281 4.97 16.85 21.02
C GLU A 281 3.65 16.07 20.84
N HIS A 282 3.54 15.27 19.79
CA HIS A 282 2.36 14.45 19.53
C HIS A 282 2.22 13.33 20.56
N LEU A 283 3.32 12.67 20.91
CA LEU A 283 3.31 11.63 21.96
C LEU A 283 2.91 12.21 23.33
N LYS A 284 3.33 13.43 23.66
CA LYS A 284 2.88 14.13 24.86
C LYS A 284 1.39 14.45 24.82
N LEU A 285 0.86 14.81 23.65
CA LEU A 285 -0.59 15.04 23.48
C LEU A 285 -1.37 13.76 23.78
N ILE A 286 -0.98 12.61 23.17
CA ILE A 286 -1.60 11.32 23.44
C ILE A 286 -1.57 11.00 24.95
N LEU A 287 -0.40 11.17 25.58
CA LEU A 287 -0.24 10.93 27.04
C LEU A 287 -1.15 11.82 27.87
N SER A 288 -1.38 13.08 27.46
CA SER A 288 -2.26 14.01 28.18
C SER A 288 -3.74 13.66 28.10
N LEU A 289 -4.16 12.95 27.04
CA LEU A 289 -5.54 12.47 26.85
C LEU A 289 -5.84 11.21 27.70
N LEU A 290 -4.82 10.41 28.00
CA LEU A 290 -4.96 9.17 28.77
C LEU A 290 -5.05 9.47 30.28
N LYS A 291 -6.15 9.02 30.91
CA LYS A 291 -6.42 9.28 32.35
C LYS A 291 -6.34 7.96 33.12
N ASP A 292 -5.61 7.96 34.22
CA ASP A 292 -5.54 6.83 35.16
C ASP A 292 -5.16 5.48 34.51
N LYS A 293 -4.35 5.53 33.43
CA LYS A 293 -3.88 4.36 32.68
C LYS A 293 -2.39 4.18 32.86
N LYS A 294 -1.97 2.92 32.99
CA LYS A 294 -0.56 2.56 32.94
C LYS A 294 -0.11 2.52 31.47
N VAL A 295 0.63 3.54 31.05
CA VAL A 295 1.08 3.72 29.67
C VAL A 295 2.56 3.36 29.55
N VAL A 296 2.92 2.59 28.54
CA VAL A 296 4.32 2.31 28.18
C VAL A 296 4.57 2.64 26.70
N ARG A 297 5.82 2.99 26.38
CA ARG A 297 6.28 3.25 25.00
C ARG A 297 7.14 2.08 24.53
N TYR A 298 6.93 1.59 23.34
CA TYR A 298 7.57 0.40 22.80
C TYR A 298 9.12 0.45 22.88
N THR A 299 9.72 1.60 22.54
CA THR A 299 11.19 1.76 22.56
C THR A 299 11.78 1.93 23.96
N LYS A 300 10.94 2.11 25.00
CA LYS A 300 11.36 2.43 26.36
C LYS A 300 10.80 1.46 27.41
N THR A 301 10.33 0.29 26.99
CA THR A 301 9.71 -0.67 27.89
C THR A 301 10.32 -2.06 27.70
N THR A 302 10.08 -2.93 28.67
CA THR A 302 10.40 -4.37 28.61
C THR A 302 9.10 -5.18 28.46
N PRO A 303 9.19 -6.48 28.09
CA PRO A 303 8.01 -7.36 28.10
C PRO A 303 7.31 -7.42 29.45
N GLU A 304 8.06 -7.41 30.56
CA GLU A 304 7.54 -7.46 31.93
C GLU A 304 6.72 -6.23 32.33
N GLU A 305 7.14 -5.06 31.85
CA GLU A 305 6.41 -3.81 32.04
C GLU A 305 5.19 -3.72 31.12
N ALA A 306 5.34 -4.13 29.86
CA ALA A 306 4.27 -4.17 28.88
C ALA A 306 3.14 -5.13 29.30
N ALA A 307 3.46 -6.28 29.87
CA ALA A 307 2.49 -7.24 30.40
C ALA A 307 1.53 -6.65 31.44
N LYS A 308 1.96 -5.59 32.14
CA LYS A 308 1.19 -4.91 33.20
C LYS A 308 0.57 -3.57 32.76
N ALA A 309 0.74 -3.20 31.49
CA ALA A 309 0.29 -1.92 30.99
C ALA A 309 -1.15 -1.99 30.45
N ASP A 310 -1.87 -0.88 30.54
CA ASP A 310 -3.20 -0.72 29.94
C ASP A 310 -3.10 -0.19 28.49
N VAL A 311 -2.04 0.60 28.24
CA VAL A 311 -1.81 1.23 26.91
C VAL A 311 -0.36 1.03 26.49
N LEU A 312 -0.16 0.57 25.26
CA LEU A 312 1.15 0.49 24.60
C LEU A 312 1.20 1.44 23.41
N ILE A 313 2.13 2.39 23.42
CA ILE A 313 2.36 3.32 22.30
C ILE A 313 3.56 2.85 21.49
N ILE A 314 3.38 2.65 20.21
CA ILE A 314 4.45 2.30 19.25
C ILE A 314 5.11 3.61 18.79
N ASP A 315 6.26 3.89 19.33
CA ASP A 315 7.04 5.11 19.11
C ASP A 315 8.22 4.87 18.15
N CYS A 316 8.08 3.94 17.21
CA CYS A 316 9.05 3.66 16.15
C CYS A 316 8.37 3.20 14.86
N PHE A 317 9.09 3.33 13.74
CA PHE A 317 8.57 2.93 12.42
C PHE A 317 8.82 1.45 12.12
N GLY A 318 8.02 0.90 11.17
CA GLY A 318 8.24 -0.43 10.57
C GLY A 318 7.68 -1.61 11.36
N LEU A 319 6.81 -1.37 12.35
CA LEU A 319 6.13 -2.41 13.14
C LEU A 319 4.63 -2.48 12.89
N LEU A 320 4.03 -1.47 12.27
CA LEU A 320 2.57 -1.29 12.15
C LEU A 320 1.86 -2.55 11.62
N SER A 321 2.30 -3.08 10.50
CA SER A 321 1.67 -4.25 9.88
C SER A 321 1.80 -5.54 10.73
N SER A 322 2.89 -5.68 11.49
CA SER A 322 3.08 -6.84 12.38
C SER A 322 2.33 -6.70 13.71
N MET A 323 2.13 -5.47 14.20
CA MET A 323 1.43 -5.25 15.47
C MET A 323 -0.07 -5.55 15.39
N TYR A 324 -0.70 -5.43 14.21
CA TYR A 324 -2.09 -5.82 14.04
C TYR A 324 -2.36 -7.30 14.40
N ASN A 325 -1.35 -8.17 14.28
CA ASN A 325 -1.44 -9.57 14.72
C ASN A 325 -1.83 -9.74 16.20
N TYR A 326 -1.61 -8.73 17.02
CA TYR A 326 -1.88 -8.74 18.45
C TYR A 326 -3.20 -8.07 18.82
N GLY A 327 -4.03 -7.69 17.83
CA GLY A 327 -5.31 -7.03 18.00
C GLY A 327 -6.52 -7.93 17.80
N ASP A 328 -7.65 -7.51 18.35
CA ASP A 328 -8.98 -8.10 18.13
C ASP A 328 -9.90 -7.18 17.33
N VAL A 329 -9.66 -5.87 17.39
CA VAL A 329 -10.31 -4.82 16.60
C VAL A 329 -9.26 -3.83 16.13
N ALA A 330 -9.29 -3.46 14.87
CA ALA A 330 -8.41 -2.45 14.31
C ALA A 330 -9.13 -1.14 14.03
N TYR A 331 -8.45 -0.04 14.31
CA TYR A 331 -8.79 1.29 13.82
C TYR A 331 -7.72 1.78 12.85
N VAL A 332 -8.11 2.32 11.71
CA VAL A 332 -7.20 2.90 10.73
C VAL A 332 -7.44 4.39 10.61
N GLY A 333 -6.46 5.16 11.06
CA GLY A 333 -6.54 6.62 11.18
C GLY A 333 -6.54 7.38 9.86
N GLY A 334 -6.73 8.69 9.98
CA GLY A 334 -6.74 9.66 8.88
C GLY A 334 -8.12 9.96 8.30
N GLY A 335 -9.13 9.21 8.68
CA GLY A 335 -10.48 9.35 8.13
C GLY A 335 -11.21 10.63 8.50
N PHE A 336 -10.77 11.34 9.52
CA PHE A 336 -11.28 12.67 9.91
C PHE A 336 -10.47 13.83 9.29
N GLY A 337 -9.50 13.53 8.43
CA GLY A 337 -8.61 14.52 7.81
C GLY A 337 -8.40 14.27 6.32
N VAL A 338 -7.17 14.00 5.93
CA VAL A 338 -6.72 13.87 4.53
C VAL A 338 -7.25 12.61 3.81
N GLY A 339 -7.82 11.67 4.54
CA GLY A 339 -8.29 10.37 4.07
C GLY A 339 -7.63 9.23 4.84
N ILE A 340 -8.30 8.08 4.86
CA ILE A 340 -7.85 6.89 5.59
C ILE A 340 -6.54 6.35 5.05
N HIS A 341 -5.77 5.73 5.93
CA HIS A 341 -4.58 4.97 5.58
C HIS A 341 -4.93 3.57 5.04
N ASN A 342 -3.93 2.71 4.85
CA ASN A 342 -4.10 1.38 4.27
C ASN A 342 -4.88 0.43 5.22
N THR A 343 -6.14 0.19 4.92
CA THR A 343 -7.01 -0.69 5.71
C THR A 343 -6.67 -2.18 5.54
N LEU A 344 -6.02 -2.56 4.43
CA LEU A 344 -5.72 -3.96 4.15
C LEU A 344 -4.66 -4.54 5.08
N GLU A 345 -3.75 -3.69 5.63
CA GLU A 345 -2.75 -4.13 6.60
C GLU A 345 -3.37 -4.64 7.91
N ALA A 346 -4.51 -4.08 8.29
CA ALA A 346 -5.31 -4.57 9.41
C ALA A 346 -6.21 -5.74 8.99
N ALA A 347 -6.90 -5.60 7.87
CA ALA A 347 -7.88 -6.57 7.37
C ALA A 347 -7.31 -7.98 7.16
N VAL A 348 -6.05 -8.09 6.77
CA VAL A 348 -5.37 -9.39 6.54
C VAL A 348 -5.29 -10.26 7.81
N TRP A 349 -5.47 -9.67 8.99
CA TRP A 349 -5.45 -10.37 10.28
C TRP A 349 -6.83 -10.88 10.73
N ASN A 350 -7.85 -10.80 9.87
CA ASN A 350 -9.19 -11.29 10.12
C ASN A 350 -9.83 -10.66 11.37
N MET A 351 -9.78 -9.33 11.46
CA MET A 351 -10.38 -8.56 12.53
C MET A 351 -11.26 -7.46 11.97
N PRO A 352 -12.29 -7.01 12.68
CA PRO A 352 -13.08 -5.84 12.31
C PRO A 352 -12.20 -4.61 12.13
N VAL A 353 -12.49 -3.81 11.09
CA VAL A 353 -11.70 -2.60 10.75
C VAL A 353 -12.59 -1.37 10.83
N ILE A 354 -12.27 -0.46 11.75
CA ILE A 354 -12.97 0.81 11.96
C ILE A 354 -12.18 1.96 11.32
N PHE A 355 -12.85 2.91 10.72
CA PHE A 355 -12.24 4.10 10.13
C PHE A 355 -13.23 5.27 10.04
N GLY A 356 -12.71 6.48 9.91
CA GLY A 356 -13.53 7.70 9.79
C GLY A 356 -14.15 7.91 8.40
N PRO A 357 -14.97 8.97 8.20
CA PRO A 357 -15.89 9.13 7.06
C PRO A 357 -15.21 9.49 5.73
N ASN A 358 -13.95 9.95 5.74
CA ASN A 358 -13.25 10.31 4.51
C ASN A 358 -12.66 9.07 3.82
N ASN A 359 -13.52 8.10 3.50
CA ASN A 359 -13.12 6.81 2.93
C ASN A 359 -13.69 6.53 1.52
N LYS A 360 -14.59 7.35 1.00
CA LYS A 360 -15.35 7.12 -0.26
C LYS A 360 -14.48 6.88 -1.51
N LYS A 361 -13.25 7.38 -1.52
CA LYS A 361 -12.30 7.21 -2.63
C LYS A 361 -11.53 5.90 -2.58
N PHE A 362 -11.61 5.18 -1.47
CA PHE A 362 -10.84 3.97 -1.20
C PHE A 362 -11.72 2.73 -1.42
N GLN A 363 -11.49 2.04 -2.53
CA GLN A 363 -12.33 0.90 -2.93
C GLN A 363 -12.24 -0.26 -1.94
N GLU A 364 -11.09 -0.49 -1.35
CA GLU A 364 -10.86 -1.48 -0.31
C GLU A 364 -11.72 -1.20 0.93
N ALA A 365 -11.82 0.05 1.36
CA ALA A 365 -12.68 0.42 2.48
C ALA A 365 -14.17 0.24 2.13
N GLN A 366 -14.58 0.64 0.92
CA GLN A 366 -15.95 0.41 0.44
C GLN A 366 -16.28 -1.09 0.35
N GLY A 367 -15.30 -1.92 0.00
CA GLY A 367 -15.44 -3.36 0.01
C GLY A 367 -15.59 -3.93 1.42
N LEU A 368 -14.78 -3.47 2.37
CA LEU A 368 -14.88 -3.84 3.78
C LEU A 368 -16.24 -3.46 4.41
N LEU A 369 -16.76 -2.27 4.10
CA LEU A 369 -18.12 -1.86 4.53
C LEU A 369 -19.18 -2.82 4.00
N LYS A 370 -19.09 -3.21 2.75
CA LYS A 370 -20.04 -4.14 2.11
C LYS A 370 -19.93 -5.57 2.62
N SER A 371 -18.74 -5.99 3.05
CA SER A 371 -18.53 -7.33 3.61
C SER A 371 -19.15 -7.52 4.98
N GLY A 372 -19.43 -6.43 5.71
CA GLY A 372 -19.97 -6.49 7.08
C GLY A 372 -18.92 -6.47 8.18
N GLY A 373 -17.62 -6.45 7.82
CA GLY A 373 -16.54 -6.41 8.81
C GLY A 373 -15.76 -5.08 8.84
N GLY A 374 -16.02 -4.16 7.89
CA GLY A 374 -15.56 -2.77 7.95
C GLY A 374 -16.63 -1.86 8.51
N PHE A 375 -16.24 -0.84 9.27
CA PHE A 375 -17.17 0.08 9.94
C PHE A 375 -16.70 1.52 9.77
N GLU A 376 -17.62 2.37 9.31
CA GLU A 376 -17.44 3.82 9.27
C GLU A 376 -18.01 4.43 10.56
N ILE A 377 -17.26 5.36 11.16
CA ILE A 377 -17.73 6.18 12.26
C ILE A 377 -17.64 7.65 11.87
N ASN A 378 -18.59 8.47 12.32
CA ASN A 378 -18.64 9.90 12.07
C ASN A 378 -18.29 10.73 13.32
N ASP A 379 -18.49 10.16 14.50
CA ASP A 379 -18.30 10.83 15.79
C ASP A 379 -18.03 9.81 16.92
N TYR A 380 -18.00 10.31 18.15
CA TYR A 380 -17.81 9.50 19.35
C TYR A 380 -18.97 8.55 19.60
N GLU A 381 -20.20 9.00 19.38
CA GLU A 381 -21.43 8.26 19.63
C GLU A 381 -21.50 7.02 18.72
N ASP A 382 -21.15 7.16 17.44
CA ASP A 382 -21.02 6.05 16.50
C ASP A 382 -19.94 5.04 16.99
N PHE A 383 -18.79 5.54 17.42
CA PHE A 383 -17.71 4.72 17.94
C PHE A 383 -18.10 3.96 19.21
N GLU A 384 -18.71 4.65 20.18
CA GLU A 384 -19.14 4.05 21.45
C GLU A 384 -20.19 2.96 21.24
N GLY A 385 -21.19 3.21 20.39
CA GLY A 385 -22.22 2.24 20.06
C GLY A 385 -21.64 0.99 19.38
N LEU A 386 -20.73 1.16 18.42
CA LEU A 386 -20.07 0.08 17.73
C LEU A 386 -19.18 -0.73 18.66
N MET A 387 -18.30 -0.06 19.42
CA MET A 387 -17.37 -0.73 20.33
C MET A 387 -18.10 -1.45 21.45
N SER A 388 -19.16 -0.85 22.01
CA SER A 388 -19.99 -1.51 23.00
C SER A 388 -20.58 -2.83 22.47
N LYS A 389 -21.01 -2.86 21.20
CA LYS A 389 -21.49 -4.07 20.56
C LYS A 389 -20.39 -5.10 20.36
N LEU A 390 -19.24 -4.69 19.83
CA LEU A 390 -18.10 -5.59 19.59
C LEU A 390 -17.52 -6.15 20.90
N MET A 391 -17.57 -5.39 22.00
CA MET A 391 -17.08 -5.84 23.30
C MET A 391 -18.02 -6.81 24.00
N ASN A 392 -19.34 -6.64 23.84
CA ASN A 392 -20.34 -7.41 24.57
C ASN A 392 -20.88 -8.62 23.78
N ASP A 393 -20.63 -8.70 22.48
CA ASP A 393 -21.07 -9.77 21.59
C ASP A 393 -19.88 -10.42 20.89
N GLU A 394 -19.34 -11.49 21.49
CA GLU A 394 -18.17 -12.22 20.96
C GLU A 394 -18.49 -12.92 19.63
N ALA A 395 -19.73 -13.34 19.41
CA ALA A 395 -20.17 -13.94 18.15
C ALA A 395 -20.14 -12.89 17.02
N TYR A 396 -20.61 -11.68 17.31
CA TYR A 396 -20.57 -10.57 16.37
C TYR A 396 -19.13 -10.11 16.05
N LEU A 397 -18.28 -10.02 17.09
CA LEU A 397 -16.86 -9.71 16.92
C LEU A 397 -16.19 -10.72 15.97
N LYS A 398 -16.39 -12.01 16.26
CA LYS A 398 -15.82 -13.09 15.45
C LYS A 398 -16.38 -13.09 14.03
N GLN A 399 -17.71 -12.98 13.85
CA GLN A 399 -18.35 -12.93 12.54
C GLN A 399 -17.78 -11.77 11.71
N SER A 400 -17.69 -10.56 12.26
CA SER A 400 -17.15 -9.40 11.57
C SER A 400 -15.71 -9.62 11.13
N GLY A 401 -14.87 -10.26 11.95
CA GLY A 401 -13.51 -10.63 11.59
C GLY A 401 -13.44 -11.68 10.47
N ASP A 402 -14.28 -12.71 10.54
CA ASP A 402 -14.37 -13.76 9.51
C ASP A 402 -14.81 -13.18 8.15
N GLU A 403 -15.74 -12.21 8.13
CA GLU A 403 -16.18 -11.51 6.92
C GLU A 403 -15.07 -10.67 6.30
N VAL A 404 -14.26 -9.98 7.12
CA VAL A 404 -13.05 -9.28 6.66
C VAL A 404 -12.05 -10.25 6.03
N GLY A 405 -11.77 -11.37 6.69
CA GLY A 405 -10.88 -12.40 6.19
C GLY A 405 -11.35 -12.99 4.87
N ALA A 406 -12.62 -13.33 4.76
CA ALA A 406 -13.23 -13.82 3.53
C ALA A 406 -13.15 -12.80 2.39
N PHE A 407 -13.38 -11.52 2.67
CA PHE A 407 -13.24 -10.44 1.70
C PHE A 407 -11.80 -10.36 1.17
N VAL A 408 -10.78 -10.32 2.03
CA VAL A 408 -9.37 -10.28 1.62
C VAL A 408 -9.00 -11.51 0.80
N ALA A 409 -9.39 -12.71 1.23
CA ALA A 409 -9.12 -13.96 0.52
C ALA A 409 -9.76 -14.00 -0.87
N SER A 410 -11.00 -13.50 -1.00
CA SER A 410 -11.73 -13.51 -2.29
C SER A 410 -11.09 -12.62 -3.37
N LEU A 411 -10.32 -11.61 -2.98
CA LEU A 411 -9.67 -10.65 -3.89
C LEU A 411 -8.17 -10.92 -4.08
N SER A 412 -7.62 -11.95 -3.44
CA SER A 412 -6.22 -12.37 -3.57
C SER A 412 -5.99 -13.21 -4.83
N GLY A 413 -4.72 -13.46 -5.17
CA GLY A 413 -4.31 -14.26 -6.34
C GLY A 413 -4.23 -13.46 -7.64
N ALA A 414 -4.22 -12.13 -7.58
CA ALA A 414 -4.07 -11.28 -8.75
C ALA A 414 -2.69 -11.50 -9.42
N THR A 415 -1.63 -11.65 -8.64
CA THR A 415 -0.26 -11.87 -9.13
C THR A 415 -0.15 -13.17 -9.92
N ASP A 416 -0.69 -14.27 -9.40
CA ASP A 416 -0.68 -15.57 -10.11
C ASP A 416 -1.47 -15.50 -11.42
N LYS A 417 -2.63 -14.83 -11.42
CA LYS A 417 -3.44 -14.63 -12.63
C LYS A 417 -2.69 -13.81 -13.69
N VAL A 418 -1.89 -12.82 -13.29
CA VAL A 418 -1.02 -12.06 -14.21
C VAL A 418 0.05 -12.97 -14.77
N LEU A 419 0.80 -13.68 -13.93
CA LEU A 419 1.90 -14.56 -14.37
C LEU A 419 1.43 -15.69 -15.30
N ALA A 420 0.26 -16.26 -15.04
CA ALA A 420 -0.31 -17.29 -15.89
C ALA A 420 -0.61 -16.83 -17.35
N LYS A 421 -0.65 -15.53 -17.60
CA LYS A 421 -0.94 -14.91 -18.91
C LYS A 421 0.27 -14.21 -19.53
N VAL A 422 1.40 -14.19 -18.86
CA VAL A 422 2.65 -13.58 -19.33
C VAL A 422 3.60 -14.69 -19.76
N THR A 423 4.17 -14.58 -20.95
CA THR A 423 5.18 -15.54 -21.43
C THR A 423 6.57 -15.03 -21.03
N LEU A 424 7.16 -15.63 -20.00
CA LEU A 424 8.48 -15.34 -19.46
C LEU A 424 9.54 -16.30 -20.02
#